data_a4bf125202ab3f48709998f0e898cee5
#
_entry.id   a4bf125202ab3f48709998f0e898cee5
#
_cell.length_a   1.000
_cell.length_b   1.000
_cell.length_c   1.000
_cell.angle_alpha   90.00
_cell.angle_beta   90.00
_cell.angle_gamma   90.00
#
_symmetry.space_group_name_H-M   'P 1'
#
loop_
_entity.id
_entity.type
_entity.pdbx_description
1 polymer ?
#
loop_
_entity_poly.entity_id
_entity_poly.type
_entity_poly.pdbx_seq_one_letter_code
_entity_poly.pdbx_strand_id
1 'polypeptide(L)'
;MSTKASQKGTKGQTPGMTTIRERLQKAISRLVVFSIIPLATLTVILNLSSTMRTLEDDMLVVAEISADRIKEELRVTTTIVSELGCSYQLSSPVFTQEQKQQYINQRVEAYGMVRGKLIGANGICAYDGTDYSDRDYFKRSMQGEVVVSDPVIAKTDGKLSVIISAPVYAGGDKDGEIIGVVLVVPDPEFLNDIAAAVSVSKNSECYLLGETGITIAHCDSAIAQEQKSNIELSQTDRSLRGIAKVEQKMMTGAIGYGTYMKGGTITIQAYAPIEGTNGWSVA
;
A
#
# COMPACT_ATOMS: atom_id res chain seq x y z
N MET A 1 53.48 -44.09 -80.62
CA MET A 1 53.33 -42.99 -79.66
C MET A 1 51.84 -42.92 -79.33
N SER A 2 51.55 -43.25 -78.13
CA SER A 2 50.19 -43.59 -77.71
C SER A 2 49.52 -42.39 -77.06
N THR A 3 48.35 -41.98 -77.52
CA THR A 3 47.55 -40.90 -76.99
C THR A 3 46.45 -41.50 -76.17
N LYS A 4 46.49 -41.28 -74.84
CA LYS A 4 45.48 -41.65 -73.89
C LYS A 4 44.40 -40.56 -73.85
N ALA A 5 43.21 -40.87 -74.32
CA ALA A 5 42.03 -40.03 -74.14
C ALA A 5 41.43 -40.24 -72.74
N SER A 6 41.34 -39.18 -71.98
CA SER A 6 40.66 -39.17 -70.64
C SER A 6 39.18 -39.02 -70.82
N GLN A 7 38.39 -40.04 -70.45
CA GLN A 7 36.96 -39.95 -70.33
C GLN A 7 36.57 -39.36 -68.98
N LYS A 8 35.96 -38.15 -68.99
CA LYS A 8 35.39 -37.47 -67.86
C LYS A 8 33.93 -37.99 -67.71
N GLY A 9 33.75 -38.92 -66.81
CA GLY A 9 32.39 -39.44 -66.48
C GLY A 9 31.58 -38.40 -65.71
N THR A 10 30.58 -37.88 -66.36
CA THR A 10 29.51 -37.04 -65.76
C THR A 10 28.62 -37.94 -64.92
N LYS A 11 28.74 -37.88 -63.60
CA LYS A 11 27.76 -38.45 -62.66
C LYS A 11 26.46 -37.65 -62.73
N GLY A 12 25.51 -38.15 -63.48
CA GLY A 12 24.13 -37.70 -63.42
C GLY A 12 23.58 -37.95 -62.04
N GLN A 13 23.35 -36.90 -61.28
CA GLN A 13 22.55 -36.97 -60.08
C GLN A 13 21.09 -37.22 -60.48
N THR A 14 20.65 -38.44 -60.37
CA THR A 14 19.22 -38.76 -60.42
C THR A 14 18.50 -38.08 -59.25
N PRO A 15 17.42 -37.32 -59.45
CA PRO A 15 16.64 -36.75 -58.36
C PRO A 15 16.09 -37.92 -57.53
N GLY A 16 16.53 -37.93 -56.25
CA GLY A 16 16.24 -39.02 -55.32
C GLY A 16 14.70 -39.29 -55.23
N MET A 17 14.31 -40.43 -55.77
CA MET A 17 12.97 -40.99 -55.54
C MET A 17 12.88 -41.30 -54.05
N THR A 18 12.21 -40.40 -53.30
CA THR A 18 11.85 -40.67 -51.89
C THR A 18 10.99 -41.94 -51.86
N THR A 19 11.47 -42.95 -51.13
CA THR A 19 10.71 -44.22 -50.96
C THR A 19 9.38 -43.94 -50.31
N ILE A 20 8.35 -44.78 -50.63
CA ILE A 20 7.01 -44.67 -50.05
C ILE A 20 7.09 -44.62 -48.52
N ARG A 21 8.06 -45.34 -47.92
CA ARG A 21 8.34 -45.34 -46.48
C ARG A 21 8.75 -43.96 -45.97
N GLU A 22 9.62 -43.25 -46.66
CA GLU A 22 10.06 -41.90 -46.26
C GLU A 22 8.93 -40.87 -46.40
N ARG A 23 8.08 -40.99 -47.43
CA ARG A 23 6.91 -40.11 -47.59
C ARG A 23 5.90 -40.34 -46.48
N LEU A 24 5.61 -41.61 -46.13
CA LEU A 24 4.73 -41.98 -45.06
C LEU A 24 5.27 -41.51 -43.70
N GLN A 25 6.57 -41.71 -43.43
CA GLN A 25 7.21 -41.28 -42.21
C GLN A 25 7.19 -39.73 -42.04
N LYS A 26 7.46 -39.01 -43.13
CA LYS A 26 7.34 -37.53 -43.14
C LYS A 26 5.90 -37.06 -42.95
N ALA A 27 4.91 -37.74 -43.53
CA ALA A 27 3.50 -37.42 -43.37
C ALA A 27 3.04 -37.65 -41.93
N ILE A 28 3.41 -38.78 -41.32
CA ILE A 28 3.10 -39.10 -39.91
C ILE A 28 3.79 -38.10 -38.98
N SER A 29 5.10 -37.83 -39.18
CA SER A 29 5.82 -36.86 -38.36
C SER A 29 5.19 -35.49 -38.43
N ARG A 30 4.78 -35.02 -39.60
CA ARG A 30 4.09 -33.73 -39.75
C ARG A 30 2.76 -33.72 -39.03
N LEU A 31 1.98 -34.77 -39.13
CA LEU A 31 0.68 -34.88 -38.44
C LEU A 31 0.85 -34.88 -36.95
N VAL A 32 1.83 -35.59 -36.42
CA VAL A 32 2.16 -35.62 -34.99
C VAL A 32 2.62 -34.26 -34.51
N VAL A 33 3.55 -33.61 -35.23
CA VAL A 33 4.02 -32.25 -34.89
C VAL A 33 2.87 -31.24 -34.93
N PHE A 34 2.00 -31.32 -35.97
CA PHE A 34 0.86 -30.41 -36.08
C PHE A 34 -0.23 -30.62 -35.02
N SER A 35 -0.31 -31.79 -34.40
CA SER A 35 -1.25 -32.06 -33.31
C SER A 35 -0.66 -31.79 -31.94
N ILE A 36 0.63 -32.13 -31.69
CA ILE A 36 1.23 -32.00 -30.39
C ILE A 36 1.59 -30.53 -30.04
N ILE A 37 2.13 -29.76 -30.99
CA ILE A 37 2.53 -28.37 -30.75
C ILE A 37 1.33 -27.49 -30.35
N PRO A 38 0.20 -27.48 -31.07
CA PRO A 38 -0.95 -26.69 -30.63
C PRO A 38 -1.53 -27.13 -29.31
N LEU A 39 -1.57 -28.43 -29.03
CA LEU A 39 -2.07 -28.98 -27.77
C LEU A 39 -1.16 -28.55 -26.61
N ALA A 40 0.16 -28.70 -26.76
CA ALA A 40 1.13 -28.24 -25.76
C ALA A 40 1.05 -26.72 -25.52
N THR A 41 0.93 -25.94 -26.60
CA THR A 41 0.78 -24.48 -26.50
C THR A 41 -0.51 -24.10 -25.78
N LEU A 42 -1.63 -24.75 -26.11
CA LEU A 42 -2.90 -24.53 -25.44
C LEU A 42 -2.82 -24.89 -23.95
N THR A 43 -2.20 -26.00 -23.61
CA THR A 43 -2.01 -26.44 -22.22
C THR A 43 -1.18 -25.40 -21.43
N VAL A 44 -0.09 -24.91 -22.03
CA VAL A 44 0.73 -23.87 -21.40
C VAL A 44 -0.07 -22.58 -21.18
N ILE A 45 -0.82 -22.13 -22.18
CA ILE A 45 -1.65 -20.92 -22.08
C ILE A 45 -2.71 -21.09 -20.98
N LEU A 46 -3.40 -22.23 -20.93
CA LEU A 46 -4.43 -22.49 -19.92
C LEU A 46 -3.83 -22.56 -18.52
N ASN A 47 -2.67 -23.21 -18.35
CA ASN A 47 -1.98 -23.26 -17.06
C ASN A 47 -1.53 -21.88 -16.60
N LEU A 48 -0.93 -21.09 -17.49
CA LEU A 48 -0.54 -19.71 -17.18
C LEU A 48 -1.74 -18.85 -16.79
N SER A 49 -2.83 -18.93 -17.55
CA SER A 49 -4.06 -18.19 -17.24
C SER A 49 -4.65 -18.59 -15.87
N SER A 50 -4.68 -19.90 -15.59
CA SER A 50 -5.18 -20.41 -14.30
C SER A 50 -4.30 -19.95 -13.14
N THR A 51 -2.98 -20.07 -13.29
CA THR A 51 -2.01 -19.64 -12.28
C THR A 51 -2.11 -18.14 -12.00
N MET A 52 -2.26 -17.33 -13.06
CA MET A 52 -2.41 -15.88 -12.91
C MET A 52 -3.69 -15.52 -12.16
N ARG A 53 -4.83 -16.14 -12.48
CA ARG A 53 -6.09 -15.90 -11.74
C ARG A 53 -5.98 -16.27 -10.27
N THR A 54 -5.41 -17.44 -9.98
CA THR A 54 -5.20 -17.86 -8.59
C THR A 54 -4.32 -16.86 -7.85
N LEU A 55 -3.24 -16.37 -8.49
CA LEU A 55 -2.38 -15.36 -7.89
C LEU A 55 -3.11 -14.03 -7.66
N GLU A 56 -3.93 -13.59 -8.61
CA GLU A 56 -4.75 -12.37 -8.48
C GLU A 56 -5.74 -12.51 -7.31
N ASP A 57 -6.44 -13.65 -7.20
CA ASP A 57 -7.38 -13.92 -6.11
C ASP A 57 -6.66 -13.99 -4.74
N ASP A 58 -5.53 -14.69 -4.65
CA ASP A 58 -4.74 -14.80 -3.42
C ASP A 58 -4.20 -13.42 -2.97
N MET A 59 -3.74 -12.60 -3.91
CA MET A 59 -3.26 -11.24 -3.61
C MET A 59 -4.38 -10.32 -3.13
N LEU A 60 -5.61 -10.47 -3.64
CA LEU A 60 -6.77 -9.72 -3.13
C LEU A 60 -7.05 -10.07 -1.67
N VAL A 61 -7.07 -11.36 -1.33
CA VAL A 61 -7.28 -11.81 0.06
C VAL A 61 -6.19 -11.24 0.98
N VAL A 62 -4.94 -11.22 0.52
CA VAL A 62 -3.83 -10.63 1.29
C VAL A 62 -4.05 -9.13 1.49
N ALA A 63 -4.48 -8.40 0.47
CA ALA A 63 -4.74 -6.96 0.58
C ALA A 63 -5.89 -6.67 1.57
N GLU A 64 -6.98 -7.44 1.53
CA GLU A 64 -8.09 -7.31 2.48
C GLU A 64 -7.67 -7.61 3.93
N ILE A 65 -6.95 -8.72 4.15
CA ILE A 65 -6.42 -9.07 5.49
C ILE A 65 -5.48 -7.97 6.00
N SER A 66 -4.68 -7.39 5.11
CA SER A 66 -3.77 -6.30 5.46
C SER A 66 -4.51 -5.04 5.86
N ALA A 67 -5.57 -4.68 5.10
CA ALA A 67 -6.42 -3.55 5.42
C ALA A 67 -7.12 -3.73 6.79
N ASP A 68 -7.67 -4.91 7.05
CA ASP A 68 -8.30 -5.23 8.33
C ASP A 68 -7.31 -5.18 9.50
N ARG A 69 -6.08 -5.67 9.31
CA ARG A 69 -5.04 -5.59 10.32
C ARG A 69 -4.67 -4.16 10.65
N ILE A 70 -4.46 -3.32 9.63
CA ILE A 70 -4.12 -1.90 9.82
C ILE A 70 -5.28 -1.19 10.53
N LYS A 71 -6.53 -1.44 10.10
CA LYS A 71 -7.74 -0.93 10.73
C LYS A 71 -7.80 -1.29 12.21
N GLU A 72 -7.50 -2.53 12.58
CA GLU A 72 -7.54 -2.98 13.98
C GLU A 72 -6.46 -2.31 14.84
N GLU A 73 -5.24 -2.16 14.32
CA GLU A 73 -4.17 -1.43 15.00
C GLU A 73 -4.51 0.06 15.21
N LEU A 74 -5.09 0.70 14.19
CA LEU A 74 -5.59 2.08 14.31
C LEU A 74 -6.75 2.17 15.31
N ARG A 75 -7.65 1.16 15.34
CA ARG A 75 -8.77 1.10 16.27
C ARG A 75 -8.31 1.04 17.73
N VAL A 76 -7.26 0.28 18.03
CA VAL A 76 -6.68 0.25 19.38
C VAL A 76 -6.21 1.65 19.77
N THR A 77 -5.45 2.31 18.93
CA THR A 77 -4.92 3.65 19.22
C THR A 77 -6.04 4.70 19.31
N THR A 78 -7.00 4.68 18.40
CA THR A 78 -8.15 5.61 18.45
C THR A 78 -9.01 5.42 19.69
N THR A 79 -9.16 4.18 20.16
CA THR A 79 -9.86 3.87 21.41
C THR A 79 -9.15 4.49 22.60
N ILE A 80 -7.82 4.32 22.71
CA ILE A 80 -6.99 4.90 23.77
C ILE A 80 -7.13 6.44 23.80
N VAL A 81 -7.08 7.07 22.62
CA VAL A 81 -7.19 8.55 22.53
C VAL A 81 -8.61 9.01 22.88
N SER A 82 -9.64 8.27 22.48
CA SER A 82 -11.03 8.54 22.86
C SER A 82 -11.25 8.43 24.36
N GLU A 83 -10.64 7.43 25.01
CA GLU A 83 -10.70 7.28 26.47
C GLU A 83 -9.96 8.42 27.20
N LEU A 84 -8.83 8.88 26.65
CA LEU A 84 -8.17 10.08 27.16
C LEU A 84 -9.08 11.30 27.10
N GLY A 85 -9.83 11.48 26.00
CA GLY A 85 -10.80 12.56 25.85
C GLY A 85 -11.95 12.53 26.87
N CYS A 86 -12.27 11.34 27.37
CA CYS A 86 -13.27 11.13 28.43
C CYS A 86 -12.64 11.13 29.85
N SER A 87 -11.39 11.49 29.98
CA SER A 87 -10.70 11.49 31.27
C SER A 87 -11.07 12.71 32.11
N TYR A 88 -11.50 12.45 33.35
CA TYR A 88 -11.73 13.52 34.34
C TYR A 88 -10.47 14.35 34.59
N GLN A 89 -9.28 13.75 34.55
CA GLN A 89 -8.02 14.46 34.74
C GLN A 89 -7.78 15.55 33.68
N LEU A 90 -8.18 15.31 32.44
CA LEU A 90 -8.01 16.30 31.36
C LEU A 90 -9.09 17.38 31.36
N SER A 91 -10.31 17.03 31.77
CA SER A 91 -11.46 17.95 31.73
C SER A 91 -11.58 18.81 33.00
N SER A 92 -11.11 18.33 34.13
CA SER A 92 -11.31 19.02 35.42
C SER A 92 -10.42 20.27 35.56
N PRO A 93 -10.98 21.41 36.04
CA PRO A 93 -10.21 22.59 36.34
C PRO A 93 -9.35 22.46 37.60
N VAL A 94 -9.50 21.38 38.39
CA VAL A 94 -8.71 21.13 39.59
C VAL A 94 -7.24 20.83 39.28
N PHE A 95 -6.98 20.22 38.12
CA PHE A 95 -5.63 19.89 37.70
C PHE A 95 -5.00 21.04 36.91
N THR A 96 -3.74 21.34 37.22
CA THR A 96 -2.98 22.34 36.47
C THR A 96 -2.62 21.82 35.07
N GLN A 97 -2.19 22.70 34.16
CA GLN A 97 -1.80 22.31 32.82
C GLN A 97 -0.61 21.34 32.82
N GLU A 98 0.33 21.54 33.77
CA GLU A 98 1.50 20.67 33.98
C GLU A 98 1.04 19.26 34.38
N GLN A 99 0.08 19.17 35.31
CA GLN A 99 -0.46 17.88 35.78
C GLN A 99 -1.21 17.15 34.66
N LYS A 100 -1.98 17.88 33.86
CA LYS A 100 -2.66 17.32 32.67
C LYS A 100 -1.67 16.81 31.64
N GLN A 101 -0.62 17.59 31.35
CA GLN A 101 0.43 17.16 30.41
C GLN A 101 1.23 15.98 30.99
N GLN A 102 1.52 15.94 32.25
CA GLN A 102 2.16 14.80 32.89
C GLN A 102 1.31 13.52 32.76
N TYR A 103 0.00 13.62 32.97
CA TYR A 103 -0.93 12.51 32.80
C TYR A 103 -0.92 11.99 31.36
N ILE A 104 -0.95 12.90 30.37
CA ILE A 104 -0.84 12.52 28.94
C ILE A 104 0.48 11.81 28.67
N ASN A 105 1.61 12.35 29.16
CA ASN A 105 2.94 11.77 28.96
C ASN A 105 3.05 10.35 29.52
N GLN A 106 2.48 10.09 30.69
CA GLN A 106 2.44 8.75 31.28
C GLN A 106 1.66 7.76 30.40
N ARG A 107 0.56 8.20 29.77
CA ARG A 107 -0.22 7.36 28.85
C ARG A 107 0.51 7.13 27.54
N VAL A 108 1.11 8.17 26.99
CA VAL A 108 1.95 8.11 25.80
C VAL A 108 3.09 7.10 25.96
N GLU A 109 3.80 7.17 27.08
CA GLU A 109 4.88 6.22 27.42
C GLU A 109 4.36 4.79 27.59
N ALA A 110 3.25 4.61 28.32
CA ALA A 110 2.66 3.30 28.57
C ALA A 110 2.21 2.57 27.30
N TYR A 111 1.84 3.32 26.27
CA TYR A 111 1.37 2.78 24.99
C TYR A 111 2.39 2.89 23.86
N GLY A 112 3.65 3.23 24.15
CA GLY A 112 4.72 3.30 23.14
C GLY A 112 4.52 4.41 22.10
N MET A 113 3.77 5.46 22.43
CA MET A 113 3.58 6.61 21.56
C MET A 113 4.71 7.62 21.75
N VAL A 114 4.93 8.51 20.77
CA VAL A 114 6.03 9.48 20.83
C VAL A 114 5.69 10.68 21.70
N ARG A 115 4.49 11.21 21.58
CA ARG A 115 4.04 12.40 22.33
C ARG A 115 2.52 12.55 22.30
N GLY A 116 2.03 13.35 23.23
CA GLY A 116 0.64 13.78 23.25
C GLY A 116 0.49 15.18 23.80
N LYS A 117 -0.62 15.85 23.47
CA LYS A 117 -0.92 17.22 23.91
C LYS A 117 -2.40 17.42 24.13
N LEU A 118 -2.70 18.35 25.04
CA LEU A 118 -4.04 18.88 25.25
C LEU A 118 -4.15 20.26 24.60
N ILE A 119 -5.12 20.43 23.75
CA ILE A 119 -5.41 21.68 23.04
C ILE A 119 -6.75 22.22 23.56
N GLY A 120 -6.78 23.45 23.98
CA GLY A 120 -8.03 24.11 24.42
C GLY A 120 -8.99 24.35 23.26
N ALA A 121 -10.26 24.66 23.57
CA ALA A 121 -11.28 24.97 22.57
C ALA A 121 -10.91 26.15 21.64
N ASN A 122 -10.00 27.00 22.05
CA ASN A 122 -9.45 28.11 21.25
C ASN A 122 -8.37 27.67 20.26
N GLY A 123 -8.03 26.39 20.21
CA GLY A 123 -7.00 25.86 19.34
C GLY A 123 -5.58 25.97 19.87
N ILE A 124 -5.38 26.53 21.08
CA ILE A 124 -4.07 26.75 21.66
C ILE A 124 -3.74 25.68 22.68
N CYS A 125 -2.56 25.10 22.59
CA CYS A 125 -2.02 24.22 23.63
C CYS A 125 -1.62 25.07 24.84
N ALA A 126 -2.32 24.90 25.98
CA ALA A 126 -2.08 25.71 27.17
C ALA A 126 -0.71 25.44 27.84
N TYR A 127 -0.09 24.27 27.53
CA TYR A 127 1.22 23.87 28.07
C TYR A 127 2.39 24.57 27.39
N ASP A 128 2.37 24.73 26.05
CA ASP A 128 3.50 25.28 25.29
C ASP A 128 3.12 26.44 24.35
N GLY A 129 1.87 26.88 24.35
CA GLY A 129 1.40 28.00 23.55
C GLY A 129 1.27 27.75 22.05
N THR A 130 1.48 26.53 21.57
CA THR A 130 1.39 26.23 20.14
C THR A 130 -0.05 26.32 19.68
N ASP A 131 -0.27 27.04 18.56
CA ASP A 131 -1.59 27.18 17.91
C ASP A 131 -1.82 26.04 16.91
N TYR A 132 -2.93 25.31 17.07
CA TYR A 132 -3.41 24.21 16.24
C TYR A 132 -4.75 24.50 15.56
N SER A 133 -5.29 25.72 15.69
CA SER A 133 -6.61 26.11 15.21
C SER A 133 -6.79 25.95 13.68
N ASP A 134 -5.69 26.02 12.92
CA ASP A 134 -5.64 25.84 11.48
C ASP A 134 -5.77 24.36 11.05
N ARG A 135 -5.48 23.42 11.95
CA ARG A 135 -5.37 21.98 11.65
C ARG A 135 -6.74 21.32 11.45
N ASP A 136 -6.87 20.51 10.38
CA ASP A 136 -8.09 19.79 10.07
C ASP A 136 -8.51 18.83 11.18
N TYR A 137 -7.58 18.02 11.69
CA TYR A 137 -7.84 17.09 12.80
C TYR A 137 -8.35 17.81 14.06
N PHE A 138 -7.89 19.04 14.34
CA PHE A 138 -8.42 19.83 15.46
C PHE A 138 -9.87 20.23 15.22
N LYS A 139 -10.17 20.78 14.04
CA LYS A 139 -11.51 21.26 13.67
C LYS A 139 -12.54 20.12 13.71
N ARG A 140 -12.18 18.95 13.19
CA ARG A 140 -13.05 17.77 13.18
C ARG A 140 -13.24 17.20 14.59
N SER A 141 -12.20 17.14 15.40
CA SER A 141 -12.33 16.69 16.78
C SER A 141 -13.16 17.65 17.62
N MET A 142 -13.13 18.96 17.37
CA MET A 142 -14.07 19.91 17.97
C MET A 142 -15.52 19.72 17.53
N GLN A 143 -15.78 18.95 16.47
CA GLN A 143 -17.12 18.52 16.03
C GLN A 143 -17.55 17.15 16.58
N GLY A 144 -16.73 16.54 17.44
CA GLY A 144 -17.02 15.25 18.09
C GLY A 144 -16.38 14.03 17.42
N GLU A 145 -15.56 14.22 16.37
CA GLU A 145 -14.94 13.10 15.67
C GLU A 145 -13.62 12.68 16.33
N VAL A 146 -13.38 11.36 16.34
CA VAL A 146 -12.03 10.81 16.56
C VAL A 146 -11.36 10.70 15.21
N VAL A 147 -10.23 11.38 15.03
CA VAL A 147 -9.61 11.58 13.72
C VAL A 147 -8.23 10.94 13.68
N VAL A 148 -7.98 10.14 12.63
CA VAL A 148 -6.65 9.74 12.19
C VAL A 148 -6.29 10.65 11.02
N SER A 149 -5.28 11.51 11.18
CA SER A 149 -4.89 12.44 10.11
C SER A 149 -4.03 11.74 9.07
N ASP A 150 -4.04 12.25 7.84
CA ASP A 150 -2.93 12.00 6.93
C ASP A 150 -1.62 12.48 7.55
N PRO A 151 -0.45 11.99 7.09
CA PRO A 151 0.82 12.49 7.56
C PRO A 151 0.92 14.00 7.37
N VAL A 152 1.18 14.71 8.45
CA VAL A 152 1.33 16.18 8.46
C VAL A 152 2.67 16.56 9.04
N ILE A 153 3.19 17.71 8.61
CA ILE A 153 4.36 18.31 9.25
C ILE A 153 3.96 18.77 10.66
N ALA A 154 4.54 18.13 11.68
CA ALA A 154 4.26 18.45 13.05
C ALA A 154 4.82 19.81 13.45
N LYS A 155 4.02 20.64 14.12
CA LYS A 155 4.42 21.99 14.53
C LYS A 155 5.51 22.02 15.61
N THR A 156 5.75 20.89 16.28
CA THR A 156 6.69 20.78 17.40
C THR A 156 8.13 20.52 16.97
N ASP A 157 8.34 19.68 15.96
CA ASP A 157 9.68 19.22 15.55
C ASP A 157 9.90 19.26 14.04
N GLY A 158 8.87 19.69 13.28
CA GLY A 158 8.94 19.76 11.83
C GLY A 158 8.98 18.39 11.13
N LYS A 159 8.79 17.28 11.88
CA LYS A 159 8.79 15.94 11.31
C LYS A 159 7.42 15.56 10.77
N LEU A 160 7.44 14.73 9.75
CA LEU A 160 6.23 14.10 9.25
C LEU A 160 5.67 13.16 10.31
N SER A 161 4.39 13.29 10.62
CA SER A 161 3.75 12.51 11.66
C SER A 161 2.27 12.31 11.37
N VAL A 162 1.76 11.13 11.64
CA VAL A 162 0.32 10.87 11.74
C VAL A 162 -0.14 11.35 13.11
N ILE A 163 -1.24 12.07 13.15
CA ILE A 163 -1.85 12.58 14.37
C ILE A 163 -3.16 11.82 14.60
N ILE A 164 -3.33 11.32 15.81
CA ILE A 164 -4.62 10.77 16.24
C ILE A 164 -5.19 11.70 17.29
N SER A 165 -6.38 12.20 17.09
CA SER A 165 -7.01 13.19 17.97
C SER A 165 -8.44 12.81 18.33
N ALA A 166 -8.86 13.23 19.52
CA ALA A 166 -10.22 13.03 20.00
C ALA A 166 -10.70 14.26 20.78
N PRO A 167 -12.02 14.50 20.80
CA PRO A 167 -12.62 15.55 21.64
C PRO A 167 -12.37 15.27 23.12
N VAL A 168 -12.19 16.33 23.90
CA VAL A 168 -12.17 16.29 25.37
C VAL A 168 -13.48 16.84 25.86
N TYR A 169 -14.21 16.01 26.60
CA TYR A 169 -15.54 16.32 27.09
C TYR A 169 -15.53 16.85 28.51
N ALA A 170 -16.34 17.86 28.79
CA ALA A 170 -16.52 18.42 30.13
C ALA A 170 -16.94 17.32 31.13
N GLY A 171 -16.21 17.25 32.25
CA GLY A 171 -16.46 16.22 33.27
C GLY A 171 -16.10 14.79 32.86
N GLY A 172 -15.55 14.59 31.66
CA GLY A 172 -15.23 13.26 31.11
C GLY A 172 -16.45 12.51 30.54
N ASP A 173 -17.57 13.17 30.38
CA ASP A 173 -18.81 12.60 29.87
C ASP A 173 -18.95 12.86 28.36
N LYS A 174 -19.12 11.81 27.56
CA LYS A 174 -19.28 11.90 26.10
C LYS A 174 -20.53 12.72 25.65
N ASP A 175 -21.52 12.84 26.51
CA ASP A 175 -22.70 13.65 26.26
C ASP A 175 -22.47 15.11 26.68
N GLY A 176 -21.32 15.44 27.25
CA GLY A 176 -20.95 16.77 27.71
C GLY A 176 -20.45 17.68 26.60
N GLU A 177 -20.27 18.97 26.94
CA GLU A 177 -19.69 19.95 26.03
C GLU A 177 -18.24 19.60 25.68
N ILE A 178 -17.84 19.82 24.42
CA ILE A 178 -16.46 19.65 23.99
C ILE A 178 -15.66 20.88 24.39
N ILE A 179 -14.71 20.71 25.32
CA ILE A 179 -13.91 21.79 25.91
C ILE A 179 -12.48 21.86 25.33
N GLY A 180 -12.14 20.98 24.43
CA GLY A 180 -10.84 20.93 23.78
C GLY A 180 -10.62 19.62 23.03
N VAL A 181 -9.37 19.39 22.63
CA VAL A 181 -8.93 18.22 21.86
C VAL A 181 -7.70 17.64 22.51
N VAL A 182 -7.67 16.34 22.73
CA VAL A 182 -6.43 15.60 23.02
C VAL A 182 -5.91 15.01 21.72
N LEU A 183 -4.60 15.15 21.48
CA LEU A 183 -3.92 14.50 20.37
C LEU A 183 -2.78 13.62 20.89
N VAL A 184 -2.49 12.58 20.14
CA VAL A 184 -1.28 11.77 20.30
C VAL A 184 -0.62 11.56 18.95
N VAL A 185 0.68 11.29 19.00
CA VAL A 185 1.52 10.97 17.84
C VAL A 185 2.03 9.56 18.05
N PRO A 186 1.58 8.57 17.26
CA PRO A 186 2.16 7.23 17.25
C PRO A 186 3.64 7.28 16.84
N ASP A 187 4.35 6.17 17.04
CA ASP A 187 5.68 6.01 16.48
C ASP A 187 5.62 6.12 14.94
N PRO A 188 6.46 6.94 14.29
CA PRO A 188 6.49 7.06 12.84
C PRO A 188 6.72 5.74 12.11
N GLU A 189 7.47 4.80 12.71
CA GLU A 189 7.73 3.49 12.13
C GLU A 189 6.55 2.52 12.26
N PHE A 190 5.57 2.81 13.11
CA PHE A 190 4.40 1.96 13.36
C PHE A 190 3.69 1.49 12.07
N LEU A 191 3.40 2.41 11.15
CA LEU A 191 2.75 2.05 9.87
C LEU A 191 3.73 1.36 8.91
N ASN A 192 5.01 1.73 8.92
CA ASN A 192 6.03 1.07 8.11
C ASN A 192 6.28 -0.36 8.57
N ASP A 193 6.28 -0.61 9.89
CA ASP A 193 6.42 -1.94 10.47
C ASP A 193 5.26 -2.86 10.07
N ILE A 194 4.03 -2.33 10.04
CA ILE A 194 2.88 -3.09 9.55
C ILE A 194 3.04 -3.38 8.05
N ALA A 195 3.40 -2.41 7.24
CA ALA A 195 3.64 -2.60 5.80
C ALA A 195 4.75 -3.65 5.55
N ALA A 196 5.83 -3.62 6.33
CA ALA A 196 6.91 -4.60 6.25
C ALA A 196 6.47 -6.01 6.65
N ALA A 197 5.59 -6.13 7.68
CA ALA A 197 5.09 -7.41 8.17
C ALA A 197 4.10 -8.10 7.20
N VAL A 198 3.51 -7.35 6.29
CA VAL A 198 2.56 -7.85 5.26
C VAL A 198 3.27 -8.39 4.03
N SER A 199 4.54 -8.06 3.82
CA SER A 199 5.30 -8.53 2.66
C SER A 199 5.28 -10.06 2.53
N VAL A 200 4.68 -10.57 1.44
CA VAL A 200 4.41 -11.99 1.21
C VAL A 200 5.63 -12.74 0.68
N SER A 201 6.56 -12.03 0.06
CA SER A 201 7.78 -12.60 -0.53
C SER A 201 8.92 -11.59 -0.55
N LYS A 202 10.15 -12.06 -0.81
CA LYS A 202 11.33 -11.18 -0.93
C LYS A 202 11.22 -10.12 -2.05
N ASN A 203 10.31 -10.33 -3.01
CA ASN A 203 10.12 -9.45 -4.15
C ASN A 203 8.74 -8.75 -4.11
N SER A 204 8.01 -8.89 -3.01
CA SER A 204 6.76 -8.15 -2.80
C SER A 204 7.04 -6.87 -2.01
N GLU A 205 6.33 -5.82 -2.36
CA GLU A 205 6.34 -4.55 -1.65
C GLU A 205 4.92 -4.32 -1.10
N CYS A 206 4.84 -3.74 0.08
CA CYS A 206 3.57 -3.30 0.65
C CYS A 206 3.68 -1.82 0.99
N TYR A 207 2.66 -1.06 0.68
CA TYR A 207 2.60 0.36 1.02
C TYR A 207 1.16 0.83 1.26
N LEU A 208 1.05 1.95 1.96
CA LEU A 208 -0.20 2.64 2.22
C LEU A 208 -0.27 3.93 1.42
N LEU A 209 -1.40 4.15 0.77
CA LEU A 209 -1.71 5.36 0.02
C LEU A 209 -2.75 6.18 0.78
N GLY A 210 -2.50 7.47 0.97
CA GLY A 210 -3.44 8.40 1.58
C GLY A 210 -4.50 8.91 0.59
N GLU A 211 -5.47 9.68 1.10
CA GLU A 211 -6.56 10.28 0.32
C GLU A 211 -6.05 11.11 -0.87
N THR A 212 -4.91 11.77 -0.71
CA THR A 212 -4.30 12.64 -1.73
C THR A 212 -3.45 11.88 -2.75
N GLY A 213 -3.33 10.55 -2.66
CA GLY A 213 -2.48 9.75 -3.52
C GLY A 213 -0.97 9.86 -3.18
N ILE A 214 -0.65 10.30 -1.97
CA ILE A 214 0.70 10.30 -1.42
C ILE A 214 0.95 8.99 -0.68
N THR A 215 2.13 8.40 -0.83
CA THR A 215 2.55 7.23 -0.06
C THR A 215 2.78 7.64 1.39
N ILE A 216 1.98 7.10 2.33
CA ILE A 216 2.02 7.44 3.75
C ILE A 216 2.83 6.44 4.60
N ALA A 217 2.96 5.21 4.12
CA ALA A 217 3.83 4.18 4.68
C ALA A 217 4.30 3.23 3.59
N HIS A 218 5.45 2.61 3.78
CA HIS A 218 6.04 1.67 2.84
C HIS A 218 6.92 0.67 3.59
N CYS A 219 7.04 -0.56 3.08
CA CYS A 219 7.98 -1.55 3.65
C CYS A 219 9.45 -1.09 3.62
N ASP A 220 9.78 -0.16 2.73
CA ASP A 220 11.01 0.66 2.77
C ASP A 220 10.64 2.07 3.24
N SER A 221 10.95 2.39 4.51
CA SER A 221 10.58 3.66 5.13
C SER A 221 11.15 4.89 4.43
N ALA A 222 12.27 4.76 3.69
CA ALA A 222 12.86 5.86 2.93
C ALA A 222 11.89 6.36 1.83
N ILE A 223 11.12 5.46 1.21
CA ILE A 223 10.13 5.82 0.18
C ILE A 223 8.97 6.61 0.77
N ALA A 224 8.48 6.21 1.95
CA ALA A 224 7.41 6.93 2.64
C ALA A 224 7.83 8.36 3.05
N GLN A 225 9.09 8.54 3.45
CA GLN A 225 9.63 9.85 3.85
C GLN A 225 9.72 10.86 2.68
N GLU A 226 9.80 10.37 1.43
CA GLU A 226 9.83 11.25 0.24
C GLU A 226 8.48 11.92 -0.03
N GLN A 227 7.39 11.42 0.53
CA GLN A 227 6.01 11.93 0.34
C GLN A 227 5.64 12.19 -1.12
N LYS A 228 6.05 11.32 -2.01
CA LYS A 228 5.79 11.45 -3.44
C LYS A 228 4.47 10.81 -3.83
N SER A 229 3.79 11.44 -4.79
CA SER A 229 2.64 10.87 -5.48
C SER A 229 3.08 10.36 -6.86
N ASN A 230 2.96 9.04 -7.09
CA ASN A 230 3.20 8.48 -8.42
C ASN A 230 2.22 9.04 -9.44
N ILE A 231 1.02 9.44 -9.00
CA ILE A 231 0.00 10.06 -9.85
C ILE A 231 0.51 11.40 -10.41
N GLU A 232 1.07 12.25 -9.56
CA GLU A 232 1.65 13.54 -9.98
C GLU A 232 2.90 13.35 -10.83
N LEU A 233 3.82 12.49 -10.39
CA LEU A 233 5.06 12.21 -11.10
C LEU A 233 4.81 11.59 -12.49
N SER A 234 3.73 10.84 -12.68
CA SER A 234 3.37 10.23 -13.96
C SER A 234 3.06 11.23 -15.07
N GLN A 235 2.82 12.49 -14.72
CA GLN A 235 2.62 13.59 -15.71
C GLN A 235 3.92 13.89 -16.46
N THR A 236 5.07 13.76 -15.79
CA THR A 236 6.40 14.01 -16.36
C THR A 236 7.14 12.70 -16.68
N ASP A 237 6.96 11.66 -15.88
CA ASP A 237 7.57 10.34 -16.09
C ASP A 237 6.56 9.31 -16.59
N ARG A 238 6.73 8.91 -17.87
CA ARG A 238 5.83 7.92 -18.51
C ARG A 238 5.95 6.53 -17.90
N SER A 239 7.07 6.18 -17.27
CA SER A 239 7.27 4.86 -16.65
C SER A 239 6.33 4.63 -15.47
N LEU A 240 5.90 5.70 -14.80
CA LEU A 240 5.00 5.67 -13.64
C LEU A 240 3.50 5.62 -14.02
N ARG A 241 3.14 5.77 -15.29
CA ARG A 241 1.72 5.79 -15.72
C ARG A 241 0.96 4.50 -15.40
N GLY A 242 1.66 3.37 -15.33
CA GLY A 242 1.05 2.09 -15.01
C GLY A 242 0.59 2.04 -13.55
N ILE A 243 1.51 2.30 -12.62
CA ILE A 243 1.23 2.34 -11.20
C ILE A 243 0.24 3.46 -10.86
N ALA A 244 0.38 4.66 -11.44
CA ALA A 244 -0.52 5.78 -11.22
C ALA A 244 -1.98 5.46 -11.54
N LYS A 245 -2.26 4.65 -12.58
CA LYS A 245 -3.62 4.19 -12.90
C LYS A 245 -4.18 3.24 -11.84
N VAL A 246 -3.35 2.44 -11.22
CA VAL A 246 -3.77 1.54 -10.13
C VAL A 246 -4.05 2.38 -8.89
N GLU A 247 -3.15 3.30 -8.53
CA GLU A 247 -3.33 4.21 -7.39
C GLU A 247 -4.57 5.10 -7.52
N GLN A 248 -4.89 5.58 -8.73
CA GLN A 248 -6.15 6.30 -8.97
C GLN A 248 -7.39 5.44 -8.65
N LYS A 249 -7.34 4.13 -8.90
CA LYS A 249 -8.42 3.23 -8.50
C LYS A 249 -8.45 3.00 -6.99
N MET A 250 -7.28 2.88 -6.34
CA MET A 250 -7.19 2.79 -4.89
C MET A 250 -7.88 3.96 -4.19
N MET A 251 -7.66 5.18 -4.67
CA MET A 251 -8.30 6.40 -4.15
C MET A 251 -9.83 6.41 -4.29
N THR A 252 -10.43 5.53 -5.10
CA THR A 252 -11.90 5.41 -5.16
C THR A 252 -12.50 4.59 -4.03
N GLY A 253 -11.69 4.02 -3.14
CA GLY A 253 -12.13 3.11 -2.08
C GLY A 253 -12.56 1.73 -2.59
N ALA A 254 -12.18 1.36 -3.82
CA ALA A 254 -12.47 0.05 -4.38
C ALA A 254 -11.48 -1.02 -3.87
N ILE A 255 -11.94 -2.25 -3.77
CA ILE A 255 -11.10 -3.44 -3.66
C ILE A 255 -10.81 -3.92 -5.08
N GLY A 256 -9.55 -4.28 -5.37
CA GLY A 256 -9.22 -4.74 -6.69
C GLY A 256 -7.74 -5.02 -6.89
N TYR A 257 -7.40 -5.29 -8.15
CA TYR A 257 -6.00 -5.41 -8.56
C TYR A 257 -5.75 -4.67 -9.87
N GLY A 258 -4.47 -4.44 -10.13
CA GLY A 258 -4.00 -3.88 -11.38
C GLY A 258 -2.67 -4.48 -11.77
N THR A 259 -2.38 -4.46 -13.08
CA THR A 259 -1.13 -4.97 -13.62
C THR A 259 -0.43 -3.86 -14.38
N TYR A 260 0.87 -3.71 -14.16
CA TYR A 260 1.70 -2.72 -14.84
C TYR A 260 3.15 -3.22 -15.02
N MET A 261 3.94 -2.47 -15.78
CA MET A 261 5.36 -2.75 -15.97
C MET A 261 6.20 -1.89 -15.02
N LYS A 262 7.06 -2.53 -14.20
CA LYS A 262 8.04 -1.85 -13.34
C LYS A 262 9.43 -2.40 -13.70
N GLY A 263 10.31 -1.55 -14.23
CA GLY A 263 11.68 -1.97 -14.58
C GLY A 263 11.78 -3.12 -15.58
N GLY A 264 10.81 -3.25 -16.51
CA GLY A 264 10.77 -4.35 -17.48
C GLY A 264 10.12 -5.64 -16.97
N THR A 265 9.64 -5.66 -15.72
CA THR A 265 8.94 -6.80 -15.11
C THR A 265 7.45 -6.51 -15.00
N ILE A 266 6.61 -7.51 -15.25
CA ILE A 266 5.16 -7.43 -15.00
C ILE A 266 4.95 -7.47 -13.50
N THR A 267 4.31 -6.43 -12.96
CA THR A 267 3.95 -6.32 -11.54
C THR A 267 2.44 -6.42 -11.41
N ILE A 268 1.97 -7.28 -10.51
CA ILE A 268 0.57 -7.39 -10.11
C ILE A 268 0.46 -6.72 -8.74
N GLN A 269 -0.49 -5.83 -8.60
CA GLN A 269 -0.74 -5.08 -7.36
C GLN A 269 -2.21 -5.25 -6.99
N ALA A 270 -2.47 -5.90 -5.88
CA ALA A 270 -3.77 -5.94 -5.25
C ALA A 270 -3.88 -4.82 -4.22
N TYR A 271 -5.08 -4.32 -3.98
CA TYR A 271 -5.34 -3.22 -3.06
C TYR A 271 -6.71 -3.31 -2.41
N ALA A 272 -6.79 -2.81 -1.18
CA ALA A 272 -8.03 -2.71 -0.43
C ALA A 272 -8.08 -1.40 0.37
N PRO A 273 -9.27 -0.78 0.56
CA PRO A 273 -9.43 0.40 1.40
C PRO A 273 -9.29 0.05 2.89
N ILE A 274 -8.80 0.98 3.68
CA ILE A 274 -8.69 0.87 5.13
C ILE A 274 -9.85 1.64 5.75
N GLU A 275 -10.86 0.93 6.21
CA GLU A 275 -12.03 1.53 6.84
C GLU A 275 -11.66 2.29 8.13
N GLY A 276 -12.37 3.38 8.41
CA GLY A 276 -12.12 4.22 9.59
C GLY A 276 -10.97 5.23 9.43
N THR A 277 -10.42 5.35 8.23
CA THR A 277 -9.43 6.36 7.85
C THR A 277 -10.00 7.36 6.84
N ASN A 278 -9.24 8.41 6.51
CA ASN A 278 -9.60 9.36 5.46
C ASN A 278 -9.28 8.79 4.06
N GLY A 279 -9.98 7.69 3.66
CA GLY A 279 -9.79 7.13 2.32
C GLY A 279 -8.41 6.49 2.08
N TRP A 280 -7.74 6.00 3.13
CA TRP A 280 -6.49 5.26 2.95
C TRP A 280 -6.73 3.91 2.30
N SER A 281 -5.75 3.47 1.53
CA SER A 281 -5.74 2.15 0.92
C SER A 281 -4.37 1.49 1.11
N VAL A 282 -4.36 0.16 1.29
CA VAL A 282 -3.15 -0.65 1.30
C VAL A 282 -2.99 -1.38 -0.02
N ALA A 283 -1.76 -1.55 -0.47
CA ALA A 283 -1.42 -2.30 -1.67
C ALA A 283 -0.15 -3.14 -1.46
#